data_6cfc601f57c2d0038e0fc9053796428f
#
_entry.id   6cfc601f57c2d0038e0fc9053796428f
#
_cell.length_a   1.000
_cell.length_b   1.000
_cell.length_c   1.000
_cell.angle_alpha   90.00
_cell.angle_beta   90.00
_cell.angle_gamma   90.00
#
_symmetry.space_group_name_H-M   'P 1'
#
loop_
_entity.id
_entity.type
_entity.pdbx_description
1 polymer ?
#
loop_
_entity_poly.entity_id
_entity_poly.type
_entity_poly.pdbx_seq_one_letter_code
_entity_poly.pdbx_strand_id
1 'polypeptide(L)'
;ERGVFTGAKIGDKWYFEPDRTVSRGEFLAMVLETAGAEVTDVTMTGFRDDDAIPTWAKSYAAAGVAEGILRGKPTENGAVFSCEDPISFSEAATVLNRVLDLGDVELEVWFADRGAVPSWAAQAVGNMEALNVLSVGSFGSDRLETAVTRADAARMLSAAGTLLRGEKDTGLLGLLKK
;
A
#
# COMPACT_ATOMS: atom_id res chain seq x y z
N GLU A 1 3.84 11.89 -17.39
CA GLU A 1 2.89 11.72 -16.25
C GLU A 1 2.41 10.28 -16.24
N ARG A 2 2.56 9.59 -15.09
CA ARG A 2 2.27 8.14 -14.99
C ARG A 2 0.82 7.82 -14.64
N GLY A 3 -0.07 8.79 -14.57
CA GLY A 3 -1.49 8.56 -14.29
C GLY A 3 -1.84 8.00 -12.91
N VAL A 4 -0.88 7.95 -11.97
CA VAL A 4 -1.04 7.37 -10.62
C VAL A 4 -2.19 8.01 -9.83
N PHE A 5 -2.40 9.30 -10.02
CA PHE A 5 -3.50 10.04 -9.41
C PHE A 5 -4.37 10.67 -10.48
N THR A 6 -5.65 10.32 -10.48
CA THR A 6 -6.69 11.03 -11.24
C THR A 6 -7.35 12.04 -10.33
N GLY A 7 -7.42 13.32 -10.75
CA GLY A 7 -8.14 14.35 -10.03
C GLY A 7 -9.66 14.23 -10.25
N ALA A 8 -10.45 14.84 -9.36
CA ALA A 8 -11.85 15.08 -9.60
C ALA A 8 -12.03 16.29 -10.54
N LYS A 9 -12.76 16.14 -11.64
CA LYS A 9 -13.06 17.24 -12.55
C LYS A 9 -14.35 17.93 -12.11
N ILE A 10 -14.24 19.21 -11.76
CA ILE A 10 -15.39 20.05 -11.41
C ILE A 10 -15.40 21.25 -12.35
N GLY A 11 -16.36 21.29 -13.27
CA GLY A 11 -16.36 22.24 -14.38
C GLY A 11 -15.13 22.03 -15.27
N ASP A 12 -14.34 23.08 -15.48
CA ASP A 12 -13.13 23.04 -16.30
C ASP A 12 -11.84 22.83 -15.51
N LYS A 13 -11.93 22.56 -14.19
CA LYS A 13 -10.78 22.41 -13.31
C LYS A 13 -10.67 21.01 -12.74
N TRP A 14 -9.44 20.58 -12.51
CA TRP A 14 -9.12 19.34 -11.82
C TRP A 14 -8.71 19.63 -10.37
N TYR A 15 -9.26 18.87 -9.44
CA TYR A 15 -9.02 19.01 -8.00
C TYR A 15 -8.37 17.74 -7.47
N PHE A 16 -7.34 17.91 -6.64
CA PHE A 16 -6.61 16.78 -6.05
C PHE A 16 -7.33 16.19 -4.85
N GLU A 17 -8.11 16.97 -4.10
CA GLU A 17 -8.82 16.54 -2.88
C GLU A 17 -7.90 15.85 -1.87
N PRO A 18 -6.92 16.59 -1.29
CA PRO A 18 -5.86 16.00 -0.46
C PRO A 18 -6.38 15.24 0.76
N ASP A 19 -7.49 15.66 1.34
CA ASP A 19 -8.06 15.12 2.57
C ASP A 19 -9.03 13.95 2.34
N ARG A 20 -9.37 13.64 1.08
CA ARG A 20 -10.20 12.49 0.75
C ARG A 20 -9.46 11.19 1.10
N THR A 21 -10.15 10.28 1.80
CA THR A 21 -9.60 8.94 2.06
C THR A 21 -9.45 8.13 0.78
N VAL A 22 -8.50 7.21 0.78
CA VAL A 22 -8.19 6.31 -0.33
C VAL A 22 -8.73 4.93 -0.02
N SER A 23 -9.42 4.31 -0.97
CA SER A 23 -9.87 2.93 -0.81
C SER A 23 -8.73 1.93 -1.03
N ARG A 24 -8.92 0.70 -0.59
CA ARG A 24 -7.96 -0.41 -0.76
C ARG A 24 -7.68 -0.68 -2.23
N GLY A 25 -8.71 -0.63 -3.07
CA GLY A 25 -8.58 -0.79 -4.52
C GLY A 25 -7.82 0.37 -5.17
N GLU A 26 -8.16 1.61 -4.81
CA GLU A 26 -7.45 2.80 -5.29
C GLU A 26 -5.97 2.76 -4.92
N PHE A 27 -5.65 2.43 -3.66
CA PHE A 27 -4.26 2.36 -3.20
C PHE A 27 -3.47 1.27 -3.93
N LEU A 28 -4.06 0.09 -4.12
CA LEU A 28 -3.44 -1.00 -4.88
C LEU A 28 -3.12 -0.57 -6.31
N ALA A 29 -4.09 0.05 -7.01
CA ALA A 29 -3.87 0.55 -8.36
C ALA A 29 -2.72 1.58 -8.40
N MET A 30 -2.70 2.54 -7.48
CA MET A 30 -1.62 3.53 -7.37
C MET A 30 -0.26 2.89 -7.14
N VAL A 31 -0.18 1.86 -6.29
CA VAL A 31 1.07 1.12 -6.01
C VAL A 31 1.57 0.40 -7.26
N LEU A 32 0.69 -0.36 -7.94
CA LEU A 32 1.05 -1.11 -9.14
C LEU A 32 1.49 -0.19 -10.29
N GLU A 33 0.79 0.93 -10.49
CA GLU A 33 1.20 1.96 -11.45
C GLU A 33 2.56 2.59 -11.08
N THR A 34 2.81 2.83 -9.80
CA THR A 34 4.10 3.37 -9.32
C THR A 34 5.23 2.39 -9.56
N ALA A 35 4.99 1.10 -9.37
CA ALA A 35 5.93 0.02 -9.60
C ALA A 35 6.15 -0.27 -11.10
N GLY A 36 5.23 0.16 -11.96
CA GLY A 36 5.25 -0.17 -13.39
C GLY A 36 4.89 -1.63 -13.64
N ALA A 37 4.01 -2.21 -12.82
CA ALA A 37 3.55 -3.57 -12.96
C ALA A 37 2.70 -3.76 -14.22
N GLU A 38 2.81 -4.93 -14.85
CA GLU A 38 1.94 -5.29 -15.96
C GLU A 38 0.55 -5.68 -15.45
N VAL A 39 -0.49 -5.00 -15.95
CA VAL A 39 -1.88 -5.25 -15.58
C VAL A 39 -2.63 -5.74 -16.81
N THR A 40 -3.06 -7.01 -16.75
CA THR A 40 -3.84 -7.64 -17.83
C THR A 40 -5.32 -7.59 -17.49
N ASP A 41 -6.15 -7.28 -18.48
CA ASP A 41 -7.59 -7.24 -18.30
C ASP A 41 -8.17 -8.59 -17.91
N VAL A 42 -8.91 -8.60 -16.79
CA VAL A 42 -9.65 -9.77 -16.33
C VAL A 42 -11.09 -9.38 -15.97
N THR A 43 -11.99 -10.35 -16.09
CA THR A 43 -13.40 -10.17 -15.73
C THR A 43 -13.75 -10.73 -14.36
N MET A 44 -12.88 -11.55 -13.80
CA MET A 44 -13.05 -12.19 -12.48
C MET A 44 -11.75 -12.18 -11.69
N THR A 45 -11.87 -12.11 -10.37
CA THR A 45 -10.78 -12.29 -9.42
C THR A 45 -10.96 -13.61 -8.64
N GLY A 46 -10.01 -13.98 -7.81
CA GLY A 46 -10.16 -15.14 -6.92
C GLY A 46 -10.82 -14.81 -5.57
N PHE A 47 -11.28 -13.58 -5.37
CA PHE A 47 -11.88 -13.16 -4.10
C PHE A 47 -13.35 -13.54 -3.99
N ARG A 48 -13.80 -13.79 -2.75
CA ARG A 48 -15.20 -14.14 -2.46
C ARG A 48 -16.18 -13.00 -2.69
N ASP A 49 -15.70 -11.78 -2.62
CA ASP A 49 -16.46 -10.56 -2.87
C ASP A 49 -16.26 -10.03 -4.31
N ASP A 50 -15.97 -10.91 -5.27
CA ASP A 50 -15.71 -10.54 -6.67
C ASP A 50 -16.81 -9.68 -7.28
N ASP A 51 -18.06 -9.98 -6.99
CA ASP A 51 -19.22 -9.22 -7.49
C ASP A 51 -19.28 -7.77 -6.95
N ALA A 52 -18.66 -7.52 -5.78
CA ALA A 52 -18.56 -6.19 -5.19
C ALA A 52 -17.31 -5.43 -5.66
N ILE A 53 -16.38 -6.09 -6.36
CA ILE A 53 -15.19 -5.43 -6.89
C ILE A 53 -15.55 -4.71 -8.19
N PRO A 54 -15.38 -3.37 -8.28
CA PRO A 54 -15.62 -2.64 -9.51
C PRO A 54 -14.79 -3.18 -10.68
N THR A 55 -15.34 -3.15 -11.89
CA THR A 55 -14.68 -3.69 -13.09
C THR A 55 -13.26 -3.15 -13.28
N TRP A 56 -13.06 -1.85 -13.05
CA TRP A 56 -11.75 -1.22 -13.17
C TRP A 56 -10.70 -1.78 -12.20
N ALA A 57 -11.14 -2.25 -11.03
CA ALA A 57 -10.25 -2.72 -9.97
C ALA A 57 -9.91 -4.22 -10.10
N LYS A 58 -10.68 -4.99 -10.87
CA LYS A 58 -10.46 -6.45 -11.00
C LYS A 58 -9.10 -6.78 -11.58
N SER A 59 -8.67 -6.08 -12.61
CA SER A 59 -7.37 -6.30 -13.26
C SER A 59 -6.22 -5.98 -12.30
N TYR A 60 -6.31 -4.89 -11.53
CA TYR A 60 -5.33 -4.57 -10.49
C TYR A 60 -5.33 -5.59 -9.35
N ALA A 61 -6.50 -6.06 -8.93
CA ALA A 61 -6.60 -7.09 -7.89
C ALA A 61 -5.93 -8.39 -8.34
N ALA A 62 -6.17 -8.83 -9.57
CA ALA A 62 -5.55 -10.03 -10.12
C ALA A 62 -4.02 -9.88 -10.25
N ALA A 63 -3.54 -8.75 -10.77
CA ALA A 63 -2.11 -8.46 -10.85
C ALA A 63 -1.47 -8.43 -9.46
N GLY A 64 -2.10 -7.74 -8.48
CA GLY A 64 -1.60 -7.70 -7.11
C GLY A 64 -1.51 -9.06 -6.43
N VAL A 65 -2.43 -9.99 -6.73
CA VAL A 65 -2.35 -11.37 -6.25
C VAL A 65 -1.22 -12.14 -6.94
N ALA A 66 -1.09 -12.00 -8.25
CA ALA A 66 -0.03 -12.67 -9.03
C ALA A 66 1.37 -12.26 -8.56
N GLU A 67 1.57 -10.99 -8.26
CA GLU A 67 2.82 -10.43 -7.74
C GLU A 67 3.01 -10.67 -6.21
N GLY A 68 2.07 -11.33 -5.53
CA GLY A 68 2.14 -11.56 -4.08
C GLY A 68 1.92 -10.31 -3.21
N ILE A 69 1.58 -9.18 -3.81
CA ILE A 69 1.36 -7.88 -3.15
C ILE A 69 0.03 -7.88 -2.40
N LEU A 70 -1.05 -8.37 -3.04
CA LEU A 70 -2.39 -8.49 -2.47
C LEU A 70 -2.67 -9.91 -2.00
N ARG A 71 -3.12 -10.07 -0.75
CA ARG A 71 -3.55 -11.38 -0.19
C ARG A 71 -5.01 -11.42 0.22
N GLY A 72 -5.66 -10.27 0.36
CA GLY A 72 -7.02 -10.14 0.90
C GLY A 72 -7.09 -10.35 2.41
N LYS A 73 -8.30 -10.20 2.94
CA LYS A 73 -8.64 -10.48 4.35
C LYS A 73 -9.18 -11.91 4.44
N PRO A 74 -8.64 -12.79 5.30
CA PRO A 74 -9.12 -14.16 5.41
C PRO A 74 -10.52 -14.19 6.02
N THR A 75 -11.38 -15.07 5.51
CA THR A 75 -12.69 -15.40 6.07
C THR A 75 -12.86 -16.91 6.13
N GLU A 76 -13.90 -17.41 6.79
CA GLU A 76 -14.19 -18.85 6.87
C GLU A 76 -14.36 -19.50 5.48
N ASN A 77 -14.82 -18.74 4.50
CA ASN A 77 -15.13 -19.22 3.15
C ASN A 77 -14.10 -18.81 2.08
N GLY A 78 -12.93 -18.30 2.48
CA GLY A 78 -11.89 -17.81 1.59
C GLY A 78 -11.53 -16.36 1.85
N ALA A 79 -10.76 -15.74 0.95
CA ALA A 79 -10.33 -14.37 1.11
C ALA A 79 -11.30 -13.37 0.45
N VAL A 80 -11.46 -12.20 1.07
CA VAL A 80 -12.17 -11.04 0.51
C VAL A 80 -11.18 -9.89 0.27
N PHE A 81 -11.41 -9.10 -0.75
CA PHE A 81 -10.58 -7.93 -1.05
C PHE A 81 -11.05 -6.69 -0.29
N SER A 82 -12.37 -6.49 -0.16
CA SER A 82 -12.96 -5.27 0.38
C SER A 82 -12.46 -4.02 -0.35
N CYS A 83 -12.63 -4.00 -1.67
CA CYS A 83 -12.04 -3.02 -2.58
C CYS A 83 -12.35 -1.57 -2.22
N GLU A 84 -13.60 -1.30 -1.83
CA GLU A 84 -14.12 0.05 -1.53
C GLU A 84 -13.87 0.50 -0.09
N ASP A 85 -13.43 -0.42 0.81
CA ASP A 85 -13.11 -0.05 2.18
C ASP A 85 -11.93 0.93 2.20
N PRO A 86 -11.92 1.93 3.09
CA PRO A 86 -10.74 2.76 3.31
C PRO A 86 -9.53 1.92 3.72
N ILE A 87 -8.36 2.22 3.17
CA ILE A 87 -7.11 1.55 3.57
C ILE A 87 -6.51 2.24 4.80
N SER A 88 -6.09 1.46 5.81
CA SER A 88 -5.36 1.99 6.95
C SER A 88 -3.86 2.16 6.65
N PHE A 89 -3.13 2.94 7.48
CA PHE A 89 -1.68 3.07 7.35
C PHE A 89 -0.96 1.73 7.53
N SER A 90 -1.41 0.87 8.44
CA SER A 90 -0.86 -0.48 8.63
C SER A 90 -1.03 -1.35 7.39
N GLU A 91 -2.21 -1.31 6.77
CA GLU A 91 -2.49 -2.03 5.52
C GLU A 91 -1.65 -1.48 4.37
N ALA A 92 -1.57 -0.16 4.22
CA ALA A 92 -0.77 0.50 3.19
C ALA A 92 0.72 0.20 3.33
N ALA A 93 1.27 0.23 4.56
CA ALA A 93 2.63 -0.18 4.84
C ALA A 93 2.89 -1.62 4.42
N THR A 94 1.95 -2.53 4.68
CA THR A 94 2.07 -3.95 4.31
C THR A 94 2.10 -4.14 2.78
N VAL A 95 1.27 -3.40 2.04
CA VAL A 95 1.28 -3.42 0.57
C VAL A 95 2.60 -2.89 0.02
N LEU A 96 3.08 -1.76 0.54
CA LEU A 96 4.37 -1.17 0.12
C LEU A 96 5.56 -2.05 0.48
N ASN A 97 5.55 -2.68 1.65
CA ASN A 97 6.61 -3.61 2.04
C ASN A 97 6.75 -4.77 1.06
N ARG A 98 5.63 -5.29 0.56
CA ARG A 98 5.62 -6.38 -0.42
C ARG A 98 6.09 -5.92 -1.79
N VAL A 99 5.66 -4.75 -2.26
CA VAL A 99 6.09 -4.24 -3.58
C VAL A 99 7.56 -3.86 -3.60
N LEU A 100 8.12 -3.44 -2.46
CA LEU A 100 9.55 -3.16 -2.30
C LEU A 100 10.39 -4.42 -2.06
N ASP A 101 9.74 -5.58 -1.91
CA ASP A 101 10.38 -6.87 -1.64
C ASP A 101 11.35 -6.80 -0.46
N LEU A 102 10.88 -6.25 0.66
CA LEU A 102 11.69 -6.07 1.86
C LEU A 102 11.61 -7.29 2.77
N GLY A 103 12.77 -7.74 3.23
CA GLY A 103 12.89 -8.80 4.23
C GLY A 103 12.48 -8.36 5.63
N ASP A 104 12.48 -9.32 6.55
CA ASP A 104 12.21 -9.08 7.95
C ASP A 104 13.38 -8.35 8.63
N VAL A 105 13.06 -7.40 9.51
CA VAL A 105 14.03 -6.72 10.38
C VAL A 105 13.88 -7.21 11.81
N GLU A 106 14.98 -7.15 12.58
CA GLU A 106 14.94 -7.44 14.03
C GLU A 106 14.23 -6.30 14.76
N LEU A 107 12.92 -6.42 14.94
CA LEU A 107 12.07 -5.40 15.57
C LEU A 107 12.53 -5.05 17.00
N GLU A 108 13.22 -5.97 17.70
CA GLU A 108 13.75 -5.73 19.05
C GLU A 108 14.76 -4.60 19.11
N VAL A 109 15.47 -4.39 18.02
CA VAL A 109 16.47 -3.33 17.91
C VAL A 109 15.84 -1.97 17.56
N TRP A 110 14.70 -2.00 16.86
CA TRP A 110 14.14 -0.81 16.25
C TRP A 110 13.05 -0.12 17.10
N PHE A 111 12.31 -0.87 17.94
CA PHE A 111 11.11 -0.33 18.59
C PHE A 111 10.94 -0.77 20.05
N ALA A 112 10.81 0.24 20.92
CA ALA A 112 10.57 0.04 22.35
C ALA A 112 9.12 -0.32 22.69
N ASP A 113 8.15 0.13 21.91
CA ASP A 113 6.71 -0.11 22.14
C ASP A 113 6.05 -0.82 20.95
N ARG A 114 5.88 -2.14 21.10
CA ARG A 114 5.26 -3.00 20.07
C ARG A 114 3.76 -3.17 20.25
N GLY A 115 3.21 -2.71 21.37
CA GLY A 115 1.81 -2.96 21.74
C GLY A 115 0.78 -2.25 20.87
N ALA A 116 1.21 -1.21 20.17
CA ALA A 116 0.32 -0.35 19.38
C ALA A 116 0.26 -0.71 17.89
N VAL A 117 1.10 -1.64 17.41
CA VAL A 117 1.08 -2.09 16.01
C VAL A 117 0.55 -3.51 15.95
N PRO A 118 -0.45 -3.79 15.09
CA PRO A 118 -0.89 -5.15 14.85
C PRO A 118 0.29 -6.04 14.48
N SER A 119 0.42 -7.22 15.09
CA SER A 119 1.56 -8.13 14.88
C SER A 119 1.79 -8.47 13.40
N TRP A 120 0.71 -8.56 12.61
CA TRP A 120 0.76 -8.83 11.18
C TRP A 120 1.36 -7.69 10.35
N ALA A 121 1.36 -6.45 10.88
CA ALA A 121 1.87 -5.26 10.19
C ALA A 121 3.21 -4.77 10.76
N ALA A 122 3.66 -5.32 11.88
CA ALA A 122 4.81 -4.81 12.63
C ALA A 122 6.08 -4.70 11.78
N GLN A 123 6.42 -5.74 11.01
CA GLN A 123 7.57 -5.73 10.11
C GLN A 123 7.44 -4.66 9.03
N ALA A 124 6.27 -4.59 8.39
CA ALA A 124 6.03 -3.64 7.32
C ALA A 124 6.10 -2.18 7.82
N VAL A 125 5.48 -1.89 8.95
CA VAL A 125 5.53 -0.55 9.57
C VAL A 125 6.97 -0.19 9.92
N GLY A 126 7.72 -1.11 10.52
CA GLY A 126 9.13 -0.91 10.85
C GLY A 126 9.99 -0.59 9.63
N ASN A 127 9.84 -1.37 8.57
CA ASN A 127 10.54 -1.13 7.31
C ASN A 127 10.18 0.21 6.69
N MET A 128 8.90 0.57 6.67
CA MET A 128 8.44 1.85 6.11
C MET A 128 8.95 3.05 6.92
N GLU A 129 9.08 2.92 8.23
CA GLU A 129 9.68 3.95 9.08
C GLU A 129 11.20 4.08 8.84
N ALA A 130 11.91 2.96 8.81
CA ALA A 130 13.34 2.91 8.55
C ALA A 130 13.72 3.53 7.19
N LEU A 131 12.86 3.38 6.20
CA LEU A 131 13.03 3.92 4.84
C LEU A 131 12.43 5.33 4.65
N ASN A 132 11.91 5.95 5.72
CA ASN A 132 11.23 7.25 5.67
C ASN A 132 10.02 7.30 4.70
N VAL A 133 9.39 6.18 4.45
CA VAL A 133 8.10 6.10 3.74
C VAL A 133 6.96 6.48 4.67
N LEU A 134 7.03 6.04 5.93
CA LEU A 134 6.24 6.55 7.05
C LEU A 134 7.08 7.54 7.88
N SER A 135 6.40 8.47 8.56
CA SER A 135 7.08 9.41 9.46
C SER A 135 7.64 8.67 10.66
N VAL A 136 8.83 9.08 11.11
CA VAL A 136 9.42 8.58 12.36
C VAL A 136 8.47 8.85 13.53
N GLY A 137 8.30 7.86 14.41
CA GLY A 137 7.35 7.92 15.53
C GLY A 137 5.92 7.51 15.18
N SER A 138 5.67 7.01 13.95
CA SER A 138 4.37 6.43 13.59
C SER A 138 4.10 5.14 14.34
N PHE A 139 5.15 4.43 14.73
CA PHE A 139 5.07 3.21 15.53
C PHE A 139 4.52 3.53 16.93
N GLY A 140 3.46 2.85 17.32
CA GLY A 140 2.78 3.15 18.59
C GLY A 140 1.75 4.28 18.52
N SER A 141 1.49 4.81 17.35
CA SER A 141 0.50 5.87 17.12
C SER A 141 -0.85 5.28 16.74
N ASP A 142 -1.93 5.79 17.32
CA ASP A 142 -3.31 5.46 16.92
C ASP A 142 -3.57 5.72 15.43
N ARG A 143 -2.71 6.52 14.80
CA ARG A 143 -2.78 6.85 13.39
C ARG A 143 -2.61 5.63 12.47
N LEU A 144 -1.91 4.57 12.90
CA LEU A 144 -1.69 3.38 12.09
C LEU A 144 -2.98 2.67 11.68
N GLU A 145 -4.03 2.78 12.49
CA GLU A 145 -5.35 2.20 12.21
C GLU A 145 -6.30 3.19 11.51
N THR A 146 -5.88 4.45 11.33
CA THR A 146 -6.71 5.44 10.61
C THR A 146 -6.58 5.27 9.09
N ALA A 147 -7.58 5.79 8.37
CA ALA A 147 -7.59 5.76 6.91
C ALA A 147 -6.52 6.68 6.32
N VAL A 148 -5.84 6.20 5.29
CA VAL A 148 -4.87 6.97 4.49
C VAL A 148 -5.61 7.98 3.64
N THR A 149 -5.17 9.25 3.66
CA THR A 149 -5.68 10.28 2.76
C THR A 149 -4.92 10.27 1.43
N ARG A 150 -5.46 10.97 0.41
CA ARG A 150 -4.77 11.13 -0.87
C ARG A 150 -3.43 11.84 -0.74
N ALA A 151 -3.32 12.81 0.18
CA ALA A 151 -2.05 13.49 0.48
C ALA A 151 -1.04 12.52 1.12
N ASP A 152 -1.50 11.66 2.05
CA ASP A 152 -0.65 10.63 2.66
C ASP A 152 -0.20 9.60 1.62
N ALA A 153 -1.12 9.10 0.80
CA ALA A 153 -0.81 8.17 -0.28
C ALA A 153 0.22 8.75 -1.26
N ALA A 154 0.06 10.02 -1.66
CA ALA A 154 1.01 10.68 -2.56
C ALA A 154 2.42 10.75 -1.96
N ARG A 155 2.55 11.06 -0.66
CA ARG A 155 3.86 11.07 0.03
C ARG A 155 4.48 9.68 0.10
N MET A 156 3.71 8.68 0.52
CA MET A 156 4.18 7.31 0.63
C MET A 156 4.61 6.75 -0.72
N LEU A 157 3.82 6.95 -1.76
CA LEU A 157 4.11 6.46 -3.12
C LEU A 157 5.29 7.21 -3.76
N SER A 158 5.46 8.50 -3.49
CA SER A 158 6.62 9.25 -3.94
C SER A 158 7.92 8.70 -3.35
N ALA A 159 7.94 8.42 -2.05
CA ALA A 159 9.07 7.82 -1.37
C ALA A 159 9.35 6.40 -1.87
N ALA A 160 8.32 5.54 -1.93
CA ALA A 160 8.43 4.18 -2.45
C ALA A 160 8.88 4.14 -3.91
N GLY A 161 8.35 5.02 -4.76
CA GLY A 161 8.75 5.13 -6.17
C GLY A 161 10.22 5.55 -6.35
N THR A 162 10.77 6.35 -5.44
CA THR A 162 12.19 6.68 -5.42
C THR A 162 13.05 5.46 -5.09
N LEU A 163 12.61 4.65 -4.12
CA LEU A 163 13.28 3.40 -3.75
C LEU A 163 13.24 2.36 -4.88
N LEU A 164 12.09 2.22 -5.55
CA LEU A 164 11.91 1.29 -6.67
C LEU A 164 12.80 1.63 -7.87
N ARG A 165 13.04 2.91 -8.12
CA ARG A 165 13.94 3.33 -9.22
C ARG A 165 15.42 3.18 -8.90
N GLY A 166 15.77 2.76 -7.68
CA GLY A 166 17.15 2.66 -7.23
C GLY A 166 17.84 4.03 -7.10
N GLU A 167 17.06 5.08 -7.06
CA GLU A 167 17.53 6.42 -6.82
C GLU A 167 17.82 6.62 -5.34
N LYS A 168 18.89 6.03 -4.88
CA LYS A 168 19.67 6.33 -3.68
C LYS A 168 19.77 5.30 -2.59
N ASP A 169 20.97 5.31 -2.12
CA ASP A 169 21.57 4.68 -0.96
C ASP A 169 21.27 3.18 -0.84
N THR A 170 22.09 2.49 -1.55
CA THR A 170 22.35 1.06 -1.46
C THR A 170 22.64 0.57 -0.03
N GLY A 171 22.86 1.46 0.93
CA GLY A 171 23.21 1.10 2.29
C GLY A 171 22.06 0.40 3.04
N LEU A 172 21.00 1.12 3.35
CA LEU A 172 19.91 0.61 4.17
C LEU A 172 19.02 -0.35 3.39
N LEU A 173 18.69 -0.02 2.14
CA LEU A 173 17.88 -0.90 1.28
C LEU A 173 18.59 -2.22 0.99
N GLY A 174 19.90 -2.19 0.82
CA GLY A 174 20.72 -3.39 0.64
C GLY A 174 20.77 -4.31 1.88
N LEU A 175 20.55 -3.77 3.08
CA LEU A 175 20.42 -4.53 4.31
C LEU A 175 19.05 -5.18 4.49
N LEU A 176 18.00 -4.56 3.94
CA LEU A 176 16.61 -4.99 4.04
C LEU A 176 16.18 -5.94 2.91
N LYS A 177 16.86 -5.90 1.76
CA LYS A 177 16.67 -6.86 0.67
C LYS A 177 17.56 -8.07 0.89
N LYS A 178 16.96 -9.22 1.07
CA LYS A 178 17.62 -10.53 1.11
C LYS A 178 17.06 -11.44 0.05
#